data_0eb1fc5308e82954ccc8a81e7033799a
#
_entry.id   0eb1fc5308e82954ccc8a81e7033799a
#
_cell.length_a   1.000
_cell.length_b   1.000
_cell.length_c   1.000
_cell.angle_alpha   90.00
_cell.angle_beta   90.00
_cell.angle_gamma   90.00
#
_symmetry.space_group_name_H-M   'P 1'
#
loop_
_entity.id
_entity.type
_entity.pdbx_description
1 polymer ?
#
loop_
_entity_poly.entity_id
_entity_poly.type
_entity_poly.pdbx_seq_one_letter_code
_entity_poly.pdbx_strand_id
1 'polypeptide(L)'
;MSMLDDVQAQPHQIDDALWRVEAADVPRRDLPGGLLVCGMGGSAIGGDLAAGAIGPRALRPIRTVRGYLPEPWLGPGTLVLCASYSGATEETLACFDAAGEAGAERVVLTTGGRLAEKAREQGVPVIGVPSGMQPRAAVIYMAVAALECAAACGAADPVTDQIEAAAPVLEGLVEDPEPGRIAEALKGTLPVVYGADVSAAPARRLKNQFNENAKLAAFAGELPEICHNEIEGWSAGLRMAPLSAVLLEAPGLHDRVQRRFDLLAGLLEREGAPVLRVGARGESSVAHVLSLVMLGDLVTVSLADRLGVDADAIPAIIAFKSAL
;
A
#
# COMPACT_ATOMS: atom_id res chain seq x y z
N MET A 1 9.13 14.44 13.51
CA MET A 1 8.41 13.24 14.00
C MET A 1 9.21 12.05 13.55
N SER A 2 9.31 10.99 14.34
CA SER A 2 9.95 9.74 13.94
C SER A 2 8.99 8.90 13.10
N MET A 3 9.50 7.88 12.42
CA MET A 3 8.65 6.91 11.70
C MET A 3 7.60 6.27 12.61
N LEU A 4 7.95 6.02 13.89
CA LEU A 4 6.99 5.50 14.87
C LEU A 4 5.85 6.49 15.14
N ASP A 5 6.18 7.78 15.37
CA ASP A 5 5.16 8.82 15.58
C ASP A 5 4.21 8.92 14.39
N ASP A 6 4.75 8.88 13.16
CA ASP A 6 3.96 8.93 11.93
C ASP A 6 3.03 7.71 11.80
N VAL A 7 3.49 6.51 12.17
CA VAL A 7 2.68 5.29 12.15
C VAL A 7 1.59 5.34 13.22
N GLN A 8 1.91 5.76 14.44
CA GLN A 8 0.93 5.89 15.53
C GLN A 8 -0.12 6.98 15.25
N ALA A 9 0.18 7.95 14.39
CA ALA A 9 -0.75 8.97 13.95
C ALA A 9 -1.71 8.51 12.84
N GLN A 10 -1.54 7.31 12.26
CA GLN A 10 -2.39 6.82 11.15
C GLN A 10 -3.90 6.86 11.44
N PRO A 11 -4.41 6.54 12.66
CA PRO A 11 -5.83 6.70 12.96
C PRO A 11 -6.35 8.13 12.71
N HIS A 12 -5.62 9.14 13.16
CA HIS A 12 -5.98 10.56 12.96
C HIS A 12 -5.77 11.05 11.53
N GLN A 13 -4.92 10.38 10.75
CA GLN A 13 -4.73 10.73 9.34
C GLN A 13 -5.96 10.39 8.49
N ILE A 14 -6.87 9.50 8.96
CA ILE A 14 -8.08 9.13 8.22
C ILE A 14 -9.00 10.35 8.05
N ASP A 15 -9.35 11.02 9.13
CA ASP A 15 -10.23 12.18 9.10
C ASP A 15 -9.62 13.34 8.30
N ASP A 16 -8.32 13.60 8.51
CA ASP A 16 -7.60 14.64 7.75
C ASP A 16 -7.52 14.29 6.26
N ALA A 17 -7.34 13.04 5.90
CA ALA A 17 -7.32 12.59 4.50
C ALA A 17 -8.69 12.77 3.82
N LEU A 18 -9.77 12.39 4.48
CA LEU A 18 -11.15 12.59 3.99
C LEU A 18 -11.45 14.07 3.78
N TRP A 19 -11.15 14.91 4.77
CA TRP A 19 -11.31 16.36 4.66
C TRP A 19 -10.54 16.96 3.48
N ARG A 20 -9.30 16.49 3.23
CA ARG A 20 -8.48 16.98 2.11
C ARG A 20 -9.03 16.58 0.75
N VAL A 21 -9.59 15.38 0.64
CA VAL A 21 -10.25 14.95 -0.60
C VAL A 21 -11.50 15.76 -0.85
N GLU A 22 -12.31 16.00 0.18
CA GLU A 22 -13.50 16.85 0.09
C GLU A 22 -13.12 18.29 -0.32
N ALA A 23 -12.11 18.87 0.32
CA ALA A 23 -11.63 20.22 0.04
C ALA A 23 -11.04 20.39 -1.37
N ALA A 24 -10.58 19.30 -2.01
CA ALA A 24 -10.07 19.32 -3.38
C ALA A 24 -11.17 19.37 -4.44
N ASP A 25 -12.43 19.16 -4.05
CA ASP A 25 -13.62 19.19 -4.92
C ASP A 25 -13.45 18.36 -6.20
N VAL A 26 -13.05 17.09 -6.01
CA VAL A 26 -12.83 16.16 -7.13
C VAL A 26 -14.16 15.93 -7.86
N PRO A 27 -14.26 16.24 -9.17
CA PRO A 27 -15.52 16.09 -9.92
C PRO A 27 -16.01 14.63 -9.93
N ARG A 28 -17.29 14.42 -9.60
CA ARG A 28 -17.93 13.11 -9.67
C ARG A 28 -18.51 12.87 -11.05
N ARG A 29 -18.02 11.83 -11.75
CA ARG A 29 -18.44 11.49 -13.10
C ARG A 29 -18.40 9.97 -13.28
N ASP A 30 -19.34 9.41 -14.03
CA ASP A 30 -19.27 8.00 -14.44
C ASP A 30 -18.31 7.85 -15.63
N LEU A 31 -17.11 7.35 -15.37
CA LEU A 31 -16.04 7.19 -16.35
C LEU A 31 -15.82 5.71 -16.64
N PRO A 32 -16.17 5.20 -17.83
CA PRO A 32 -16.15 3.77 -18.14
C PRO A 32 -14.75 3.14 -18.10
N GLY A 33 -13.69 3.93 -18.27
CA GLY A 33 -12.29 3.49 -18.12
C GLY A 33 -11.84 3.30 -16.67
N GLY A 34 -12.64 3.75 -15.70
CA GLY A 34 -12.34 3.61 -14.28
C GLY A 34 -11.21 4.48 -13.78
N LEU A 35 -10.46 3.97 -12.79
CA LEU A 35 -9.38 4.67 -12.12
C LEU A 35 -8.00 4.12 -12.52
N LEU A 36 -7.12 5.02 -12.94
CA LEU A 36 -5.69 4.74 -13.08
C LEU A 36 -4.90 5.55 -12.05
N VAL A 37 -4.14 4.88 -11.18
CA VAL A 37 -3.25 5.54 -10.21
C VAL A 37 -1.82 5.50 -10.74
N CYS A 38 -1.23 6.65 -11.00
CA CYS A 38 0.15 6.78 -11.46
C CYS A 38 1.04 7.27 -10.32
N GLY A 39 2.08 6.52 -9.98
CA GLY A 39 2.99 6.88 -8.90
C GLY A 39 4.10 5.86 -8.72
N MET A 40 5.00 6.13 -7.76
CA MET A 40 6.10 5.23 -7.40
C MET A 40 6.11 4.94 -5.90
N GLY A 41 6.61 3.76 -5.51
CA GLY A 41 6.83 3.39 -4.11
C GLY A 41 5.61 3.58 -3.21
N GLY A 42 5.78 4.35 -2.13
CA GLY A 42 4.72 4.67 -1.17
C GLY A 42 3.55 5.44 -1.76
N SER A 43 3.77 6.25 -2.81
CA SER A 43 2.69 6.98 -3.49
C SER A 43 1.83 6.07 -4.38
N ALA A 44 2.43 5.04 -5.00
CA ALA A 44 1.70 4.13 -5.87
C ALA A 44 0.87 3.09 -5.11
N ILE A 45 1.32 2.69 -3.90
CA ILE A 45 0.68 1.59 -3.16
C ILE A 45 -0.77 1.89 -2.80
N GLY A 46 -1.15 3.17 -2.66
CA GLY A 46 -2.52 3.58 -2.40
C GLY A 46 -3.52 3.04 -3.42
N GLY A 47 -3.15 3.01 -4.71
CA GLY A 47 -3.97 2.43 -5.77
C GLY A 47 -4.15 0.92 -5.62
N ASP A 48 -3.10 0.18 -5.27
CA ASP A 48 -3.20 -1.27 -5.04
C ASP A 48 -4.03 -1.58 -3.78
N LEU A 49 -3.87 -0.79 -2.71
CA LEU A 49 -4.65 -0.92 -1.49
C LEU A 49 -6.14 -0.66 -1.76
N ALA A 50 -6.45 0.38 -2.54
CA ALA A 50 -7.82 0.67 -2.95
C ALA A 50 -8.40 -0.46 -3.81
N ALA A 51 -7.65 -0.96 -4.80
CA ALA A 51 -8.08 -2.08 -5.62
C ALA A 51 -8.35 -3.34 -4.79
N GLY A 52 -7.48 -3.65 -3.82
CA GLY A 52 -7.65 -4.77 -2.89
C GLY A 52 -8.85 -4.60 -1.96
N ALA A 53 -9.06 -3.39 -1.40
CA ALA A 53 -10.18 -3.09 -0.53
C ALA A 53 -11.53 -3.14 -1.25
N ILE A 54 -11.61 -2.66 -2.48
CA ILE A 54 -12.81 -2.75 -3.32
C ILE A 54 -13.00 -4.20 -3.80
N GLY A 55 -11.94 -4.84 -4.28
CA GLY A 55 -11.95 -6.24 -4.71
C GLY A 55 -13.03 -6.55 -5.75
N PRO A 56 -13.82 -7.63 -5.55
CA PRO A 56 -14.85 -8.05 -6.50
C PRO A 56 -16.06 -7.10 -6.60
N ARG A 57 -16.12 -6.06 -5.75
CA ARG A 57 -17.16 -5.02 -5.82
C ARG A 57 -16.84 -3.93 -6.85
N ALA A 58 -15.67 -4.01 -7.50
CA ALA A 58 -15.28 -3.02 -8.52
C ALA A 58 -16.25 -3.03 -9.70
N LEU A 59 -16.80 -1.88 -10.03
CA LEU A 59 -17.72 -1.66 -11.15
C LEU A 59 -16.96 -1.35 -12.45
N ARG A 60 -15.73 -0.81 -12.32
CA ARG A 60 -14.81 -0.46 -13.39
C ARG A 60 -13.38 -0.82 -12.97
N PRO A 61 -12.42 -0.89 -13.91
CA PRO A 61 -11.02 -1.17 -13.57
C PRO A 61 -10.45 -0.15 -12.59
N ILE A 62 -9.69 -0.65 -11.60
CA ILE A 62 -8.82 0.14 -10.72
C ILE A 62 -7.41 -0.41 -10.93
N ARG A 63 -6.52 0.38 -11.53
CA ARG A 63 -5.17 -0.05 -11.92
C ARG A 63 -4.12 0.90 -11.38
N THR A 64 -2.93 0.36 -11.10
CA THR A 64 -1.77 1.15 -10.68
C THR A 64 -0.64 1.01 -11.69
N VAL A 65 -0.10 2.15 -12.15
CA VAL A 65 1.04 2.24 -13.07
C VAL A 65 2.27 2.73 -12.30
N ARG A 66 3.39 2.03 -12.53
CA ARG A 66 4.71 2.37 -12.01
C ARG A 66 5.69 2.45 -13.17
N GLY A 67 5.90 3.65 -13.68
CA GLY A 67 6.75 3.91 -14.84
C GLY A 67 6.40 5.22 -15.51
N TYR A 68 7.04 5.45 -16.67
CA TYR A 68 6.95 6.72 -17.40
C TYR A 68 5.74 6.82 -18.35
N LEU A 69 5.15 5.69 -18.72
CA LEU A 69 4.02 5.65 -19.65
C LEU A 69 2.79 5.06 -18.98
N PRO A 70 1.64 5.73 -19.12
CA PRO A 70 0.36 5.17 -18.73
C PRO A 70 -0.03 4.02 -19.68
N GLU A 71 -1.13 3.36 -19.34
CA GLU A 71 -1.69 2.27 -20.14
C GLU A 71 -2.10 2.77 -21.55
N PRO A 72 -1.88 1.97 -22.61
CA PRO A 72 -2.15 2.39 -24.00
C PRO A 72 -3.63 2.68 -24.31
N TRP A 73 -4.55 2.16 -23.48
CA TRP A 73 -5.99 2.37 -23.60
C TRP A 73 -6.50 3.65 -22.91
N LEU A 74 -5.60 4.42 -22.31
CA LEU A 74 -5.93 5.67 -21.62
C LEU A 74 -6.62 6.67 -22.56
N GLY A 75 -7.70 7.27 -22.09
CA GLY A 75 -8.47 8.24 -22.84
C GLY A 75 -9.49 9.01 -22.00
N PRO A 76 -10.39 9.77 -22.65
CA PRO A 76 -11.32 10.70 -21.96
C PRO A 76 -12.27 10.04 -20.96
N GLY A 77 -12.47 8.73 -21.06
CA GLY A 77 -13.32 7.97 -20.13
C GLY A 77 -12.58 7.45 -18.88
N THR A 78 -11.40 7.93 -18.56
CA THR A 78 -10.58 7.46 -17.44
C THR A 78 -10.28 8.59 -16.47
N LEU A 79 -10.35 8.33 -15.17
CA LEU A 79 -9.77 9.20 -14.14
C LEU A 79 -8.33 8.75 -13.84
N VAL A 80 -7.38 9.69 -13.88
CA VAL A 80 -5.98 9.45 -13.52
C VAL A 80 -5.64 10.19 -12.24
N LEU A 81 -5.36 9.45 -11.18
CA LEU A 81 -4.80 9.97 -9.94
C LEU A 81 -3.27 9.95 -10.04
N CYS A 82 -2.66 11.12 -10.24
CA CYS A 82 -1.21 11.29 -10.26
C CYS A 82 -0.70 11.53 -8.84
N ALA A 83 -0.14 10.49 -8.21
CA ALA A 83 0.30 10.51 -6.82
C ALA A 83 1.83 10.61 -6.70
N SER A 84 2.31 11.70 -6.10
CA SER A 84 3.73 11.90 -5.78
C SER A 84 3.85 12.73 -4.51
N TYR A 85 4.35 12.12 -3.43
CA TYR A 85 4.53 12.83 -2.16
C TYR A 85 5.39 14.09 -2.35
N SER A 86 6.55 13.98 -3.00
CA SER A 86 7.45 15.13 -3.24
C SER A 86 6.97 16.07 -4.35
N GLY A 87 6.05 15.63 -5.22
CA GLY A 87 5.65 16.35 -6.43
C GLY A 87 6.74 16.51 -7.49
N ALA A 88 7.87 15.79 -7.36
CA ALA A 88 9.01 15.86 -8.26
C ALA A 88 9.36 14.50 -8.91
N THR A 89 8.54 13.46 -8.72
CA THR A 89 8.78 12.13 -9.29
C THR A 89 8.62 12.16 -10.80
N GLU A 90 9.70 11.88 -11.54
CA GLU A 90 9.73 12.00 -13.00
C GLU A 90 8.69 11.14 -13.71
N GLU A 91 8.54 9.89 -13.26
CA GLU A 91 7.56 8.94 -13.81
C GLU A 91 6.12 9.48 -13.62
N THR A 92 5.82 10.05 -12.46
CA THR A 92 4.50 10.61 -12.19
C THR A 92 4.24 11.87 -13.02
N LEU A 93 5.25 12.71 -13.21
CA LEU A 93 5.18 13.90 -14.07
C LEU A 93 4.94 13.50 -15.53
N ALA A 94 5.66 12.49 -16.04
CA ALA A 94 5.46 11.96 -17.38
C ALA A 94 4.04 11.40 -17.57
N CYS A 95 3.54 10.63 -16.62
CA CYS A 95 2.18 10.11 -16.65
C CYS A 95 1.12 11.23 -16.59
N PHE A 96 1.36 12.30 -15.81
CA PHE A 96 0.48 13.45 -15.75
C PHE A 96 0.35 14.16 -17.12
N ASP A 97 1.47 14.34 -17.82
CA ASP A 97 1.49 14.95 -19.15
C ASP A 97 0.77 14.05 -20.18
N ALA A 98 1.16 12.78 -20.24
CA ALA A 98 0.55 11.82 -21.16
C ALA A 98 -0.96 11.63 -20.93
N ALA A 99 -1.41 11.66 -19.67
CA ALA A 99 -2.84 11.63 -19.36
C ALA A 99 -3.58 12.85 -19.89
N GLY A 100 -2.96 14.04 -19.81
CA GLY A 100 -3.51 15.25 -20.40
C GLY A 100 -3.60 15.20 -21.92
N GLU A 101 -2.55 14.72 -22.59
CA GLU A 101 -2.52 14.53 -24.05
C GLU A 101 -3.57 13.52 -24.52
N ALA A 102 -3.81 12.47 -23.73
CA ALA A 102 -4.87 11.50 -24.00
C ALA A 102 -6.29 12.01 -23.73
N GLY A 103 -6.44 13.22 -23.17
CA GLY A 103 -7.73 13.80 -22.80
C GLY A 103 -8.38 13.16 -21.58
N ALA A 104 -7.62 12.43 -20.75
CA ALA A 104 -8.12 11.80 -19.52
C ALA A 104 -8.39 12.88 -18.45
N GLU A 105 -9.38 12.62 -17.59
CA GLU A 105 -9.59 13.40 -16.37
C GLU A 105 -8.42 13.17 -15.41
N ARG A 106 -7.94 14.23 -14.76
CA ARG A 106 -6.77 14.15 -13.86
C ARG A 106 -7.06 14.70 -12.49
N VAL A 107 -6.47 14.10 -11.48
CA VAL A 107 -6.40 14.57 -10.10
C VAL A 107 -4.97 14.39 -9.62
N VAL A 108 -4.46 15.30 -8.83
CA VAL A 108 -3.11 15.24 -8.28
C VAL A 108 -3.16 15.05 -6.77
N LEU A 109 -2.30 14.19 -6.24
CA LEU A 109 -2.10 13.95 -4.81
C LEU A 109 -0.63 14.20 -4.45
N THR A 110 -0.35 15.27 -3.69
CA THR A 110 1.02 15.71 -3.43
C THR A 110 1.14 16.67 -2.24
N THR A 111 2.37 16.80 -1.68
CA THR A 111 2.67 17.88 -0.73
C THR A 111 2.95 19.22 -1.41
N GLY A 112 3.23 19.23 -2.74
CA GLY A 112 3.61 20.42 -3.48
C GLY A 112 4.45 20.09 -4.72
N GLY A 113 5.48 20.89 -4.96
CA GLY A 113 6.46 20.70 -6.04
C GLY A 113 5.88 20.91 -7.45
N ARG A 114 6.68 20.50 -8.44
CA ARG A 114 6.39 20.70 -9.88
C ARG A 114 5.03 20.11 -10.31
N LEU A 115 4.62 19.00 -9.70
CA LEU A 115 3.36 18.35 -10.04
C LEU A 115 2.17 19.24 -9.61
N ALA A 116 2.25 19.86 -8.41
CA ALA A 116 1.21 20.80 -7.95
C ALA A 116 1.18 22.09 -8.79
N GLU A 117 2.34 22.59 -9.22
CA GLU A 117 2.45 23.76 -10.09
C GLU A 117 1.75 23.50 -11.44
N LYS A 118 2.13 22.41 -12.12
CA LYS A 118 1.51 21.99 -13.39
C LYS A 118 0.00 21.77 -13.27
N ALA A 119 -0.44 21.16 -12.18
CA ALA A 119 -1.87 20.93 -11.93
C ALA A 119 -2.63 22.25 -11.82
N ARG A 120 -2.14 23.23 -11.05
CA ARG A 120 -2.75 24.56 -10.90
C ARG A 120 -2.79 25.33 -12.20
N GLU A 121 -1.69 25.32 -12.99
CA GLU A 121 -1.63 25.97 -14.30
C GLU A 121 -2.68 25.41 -15.27
N GLN A 122 -3.04 24.14 -15.14
CA GLN A 122 -3.98 23.45 -16.02
C GLN A 122 -5.38 23.31 -15.42
N GLY A 123 -5.64 23.88 -14.24
CA GLY A 123 -6.95 23.78 -13.56
C GLY A 123 -7.30 22.36 -13.11
N VAL A 124 -6.30 21.51 -12.84
CA VAL A 124 -6.47 20.15 -12.35
C VAL A 124 -6.59 20.15 -10.82
N PRO A 125 -7.59 19.47 -10.23
CA PRO A 125 -7.74 19.37 -8.78
C PRO A 125 -6.50 18.80 -8.09
N VAL A 126 -6.15 19.39 -6.92
CA VAL A 126 -4.99 18.97 -6.12
C VAL A 126 -5.46 18.59 -4.71
N ILE A 127 -5.32 17.31 -4.37
CA ILE A 127 -5.47 16.81 -3.02
C ILE A 127 -4.12 17.03 -2.31
N GLY A 128 -4.09 17.96 -1.36
CA GLY A 128 -2.87 18.29 -0.63
C GLY A 128 -2.56 17.25 0.45
N VAL A 129 -1.30 16.79 0.54
CA VAL A 129 -0.81 15.91 1.61
C VAL A 129 0.04 16.73 2.58
N PRO A 130 -0.01 16.49 3.91
CA PRO A 130 0.89 17.16 4.84
C PRO A 130 2.35 16.85 4.54
N SER A 131 3.21 17.85 4.64
CA SER A 131 4.67 17.68 4.51
C SER A 131 5.30 17.27 5.85
N GLY A 132 6.56 16.82 5.81
CA GLY A 132 7.35 16.51 7.01
C GLY A 132 7.35 15.06 7.43
N MET A 133 6.58 14.19 6.78
CA MET A 133 6.62 12.73 6.96
C MET A 133 7.56 12.07 5.94
N GLN A 134 7.96 10.85 6.23
CA GLN A 134 8.51 9.99 5.19
C GLN A 134 7.42 9.65 4.15
N PRO A 135 7.73 9.61 2.83
CA PRO A 135 6.72 9.33 1.80
C PRO A 135 5.93 8.05 2.05
N ARG A 136 6.57 7.02 2.63
CA ARG A 136 5.94 5.76 2.99
C ARG A 136 5.00 5.86 4.20
N ALA A 137 5.18 6.85 5.07
CA ALA A 137 4.31 7.09 6.22
C ALA A 137 2.98 7.77 5.83
N ALA A 138 2.93 8.42 4.65
CA ALA A 138 1.73 9.06 4.13
C ALA A 138 0.73 8.07 3.49
N VAL A 139 0.82 6.79 3.80
CA VAL A 139 0.04 5.70 3.14
C VAL A 139 -1.47 5.87 3.30
N ILE A 140 -1.94 6.37 4.44
CA ILE A 140 -3.38 6.61 4.68
C ILE A 140 -3.91 7.63 3.67
N TYR A 141 -3.20 8.75 3.46
CA TYR A 141 -3.58 9.75 2.45
C TYR A 141 -3.63 9.15 1.04
N MET A 142 -2.66 8.28 0.70
CA MET A 142 -2.60 7.63 -0.61
C MET A 142 -3.76 6.64 -0.81
N ALA A 143 -4.10 5.86 0.21
CA ALA A 143 -5.18 4.88 0.16
C ALA A 143 -6.56 5.56 0.15
N VAL A 144 -6.80 6.52 1.04
CA VAL A 144 -8.08 7.25 1.13
C VAL A 144 -8.34 8.02 -0.16
N ALA A 145 -7.36 8.76 -0.68
CA ALA A 145 -7.53 9.48 -1.95
C ALA A 145 -7.84 8.53 -3.12
N ALA A 146 -7.20 7.36 -3.19
CA ALA A 146 -7.47 6.38 -4.24
C ALA A 146 -8.88 5.76 -4.12
N LEU A 147 -9.35 5.47 -2.89
CA LEU A 147 -10.70 4.97 -2.62
C LEU A 147 -11.78 6.00 -3.02
N GLU A 148 -11.60 7.25 -2.60
CA GLU A 148 -12.53 8.33 -2.93
C GLU A 148 -12.52 8.67 -4.44
N CYS A 149 -11.35 8.64 -5.09
CA CYS A 149 -11.26 8.79 -6.55
C CYS A 149 -11.94 7.62 -7.29
N ALA A 150 -11.86 6.38 -6.77
CA ALA A 150 -12.58 5.24 -7.34
C ALA A 150 -14.10 5.44 -7.29
N ALA A 151 -14.61 5.98 -6.18
CA ALA A 151 -16.02 6.34 -6.05
C ALA A 151 -16.38 7.53 -6.96
N ALA A 152 -15.51 8.55 -7.04
CA ALA A 152 -15.75 9.75 -7.84
C ALA A 152 -15.86 9.46 -9.34
N CYS A 153 -15.13 8.45 -9.86
CA CYS A 153 -15.19 8.06 -11.27
C CYS A 153 -16.16 6.90 -11.56
N GLY A 154 -16.94 6.45 -10.58
CA GLY A 154 -17.87 5.32 -10.74
C GLY A 154 -17.18 3.95 -10.85
N ALA A 155 -15.91 3.85 -10.46
CA ALA A 155 -15.21 2.55 -10.43
C ALA A 155 -15.63 1.68 -9.24
N ALA A 156 -16.19 2.28 -8.20
CA ALA A 156 -16.76 1.62 -7.04
C ALA A 156 -17.89 2.44 -6.44
N ASP A 157 -18.75 1.81 -5.65
CA ASP A 157 -19.65 2.53 -4.75
C ASP A 157 -18.83 3.27 -3.67
N PRO A 158 -19.35 4.38 -3.11
CA PRO A 158 -18.73 5.08 -2.00
C PRO A 158 -18.46 4.15 -0.81
N VAL A 159 -17.27 4.28 -0.22
CA VAL A 159 -16.83 3.51 0.96
C VAL A 159 -16.42 4.42 2.12
N THR A 160 -16.82 5.66 2.10
CA THR A 160 -16.46 6.69 3.11
C THR A 160 -16.79 6.22 4.53
N ASP A 161 -17.98 5.65 4.76
CA ASP A 161 -18.36 5.09 6.07
C ASP A 161 -17.41 3.97 6.52
N GLN A 162 -16.89 3.16 5.57
CA GLN A 162 -15.93 2.10 5.90
C GLN A 162 -14.53 2.67 6.21
N ILE A 163 -14.17 3.79 5.57
CA ILE A 163 -12.92 4.51 5.84
C ILE A 163 -12.97 5.10 7.24
N GLU A 164 -14.05 5.81 7.59
CA GLU A 164 -14.26 6.39 8.92
C GLU A 164 -14.27 5.31 10.01
N ALA A 165 -14.99 4.20 9.76
CA ALA A 165 -15.06 3.08 10.70
C ALA A 165 -13.72 2.35 10.90
N ALA A 166 -12.72 2.56 10.05
CA ALA A 166 -11.39 2.00 10.24
C ALA A 166 -10.57 2.76 11.30
N ALA A 167 -10.83 4.04 11.58
CA ALA A 167 -10.06 4.83 12.54
C ALA A 167 -10.00 4.18 13.94
N PRO A 168 -11.12 3.82 14.60
CA PRO A 168 -11.07 3.16 15.91
C PRO A 168 -10.41 1.76 15.85
N VAL A 169 -10.43 1.07 14.71
CA VAL A 169 -9.72 -0.20 14.54
C VAL A 169 -8.21 0.05 14.58
N LEU A 170 -7.72 1.09 13.92
CA LEU A 170 -6.31 1.47 13.93
C LEU A 170 -5.88 2.01 15.31
N GLU A 171 -6.74 2.76 16.01
CA GLU A 171 -6.46 3.21 17.40
C GLU A 171 -6.18 2.03 18.31
N GLY A 172 -6.93 0.94 18.18
CA GLY A 172 -6.71 -0.29 18.94
C GLY A 172 -5.37 -0.99 18.68
N LEU A 173 -4.66 -0.64 17.59
CA LEU A 173 -3.34 -1.19 17.27
C LEU A 173 -2.18 -0.40 17.88
N VAL A 174 -2.39 0.84 18.32
CA VAL A 174 -1.30 1.71 18.83
C VAL A 174 -0.62 1.07 20.03
N GLU A 175 -1.39 0.48 20.93
CA GLU A 175 -0.90 -0.17 22.16
C GLU A 175 -0.89 -1.72 22.05
N ASP A 176 -1.16 -2.29 20.87
CA ASP A 176 -1.18 -3.75 20.67
C ASP A 176 0.25 -4.33 20.81
N PRO A 177 0.46 -5.32 21.68
CA PRO A 177 1.78 -5.96 21.82
C PRO A 177 2.13 -6.90 20.67
N GLU A 178 1.18 -7.24 19.79
CA GLU A 178 1.39 -8.21 18.71
C GLU A 178 2.50 -7.80 17.74
N PRO A 179 2.59 -6.53 17.25
CA PRO A 179 3.69 -6.12 16.39
C PRO A 179 5.06 -6.36 16.99
N GLY A 180 5.22 -6.08 18.29
CA GLY A 180 6.47 -6.33 19.02
C GLY A 180 6.83 -7.81 19.12
N ARG A 181 5.83 -8.70 19.29
CA ARG A 181 6.04 -10.16 19.32
C ARG A 181 6.41 -10.69 17.94
N ILE A 182 5.76 -10.20 16.88
CA ILE A 182 6.10 -10.57 15.50
C ILE A 182 7.53 -10.11 15.16
N ALA A 183 7.89 -8.87 15.48
CA ALA A 183 9.22 -8.34 15.25
C ALA A 183 10.32 -9.18 15.95
N GLU A 184 10.08 -9.61 17.19
CA GLU A 184 11.03 -10.49 17.92
C GLU A 184 11.18 -11.86 17.22
N ALA A 185 10.07 -12.45 16.77
CA ALA A 185 10.10 -13.74 16.08
C ALA A 185 10.79 -13.68 14.70
N LEU A 186 10.81 -12.52 14.06
CA LEU A 186 11.46 -12.30 12.77
C LEU A 186 12.95 -11.97 12.87
N LYS A 187 13.46 -11.71 14.07
CA LYS A 187 14.85 -11.33 14.28
C LYS A 187 15.81 -12.41 13.80
N GLY A 188 16.75 -12.02 12.94
CA GLY A 188 17.75 -12.92 12.36
C GLY A 188 17.25 -13.78 11.19
N THR A 189 16.05 -13.50 10.67
CA THR A 189 15.50 -14.20 9.49
C THR A 189 15.31 -13.25 8.31
N LEU A 190 15.10 -13.82 7.12
CA LEU A 190 14.67 -13.12 5.90
C LEU A 190 13.19 -13.41 5.68
N PRO A 191 12.30 -12.42 5.87
CA PRO A 191 10.86 -12.62 5.76
C PRO A 191 10.40 -12.82 4.31
N VAL A 192 9.56 -13.83 4.10
CA VAL A 192 8.76 -14.01 2.89
C VAL A 192 7.30 -13.77 3.27
N VAL A 193 6.69 -12.74 2.69
CA VAL A 193 5.35 -12.28 3.05
C VAL A 193 4.34 -12.76 2.01
N TYR A 194 3.32 -13.45 2.47
CA TYR A 194 2.25 -13.96 1.61
C TYR A 194 0.91 -13.31 1.94
N GLY A 195 0.17 -12.97 0.89
CA GLY A 195 -1.19 -12.47 0.99
C GLY A 195 -2.07 -13.05 -0.12
N ALA A 196 -3.36 -12.77 -0.06
CA ALA A 196 -4.32 -13.11 -1.11
C ALA A 196 -5.42 -12.06 -1.17
N ASP A 197 -5.93 -11.78 -2.37
CA ASP A 197 -7.04 -10.85 -2.56
C ASP A 197 -6.82 -9.53 -1.76
N VAL A 198 -7.65 -9.26 -0.76
CA VAL A 198 -7.60 -8.06 0.08
C VAL A 198 -6.27 -7.88 0.83
N SER A 199 -5.53 -8.95 1.13
CA SER A 199 -4.24 -8.90 1.82
C SER A 199 -3.01 -8.91 0.89
N ALA A 200 -3.20 -9.06 -0.43
CA ALA A 200 -2.08 -9.11 -1.39
C ALA A 200 -1.30 -7.78 -1.46
N ALA A 201 -1.99 -6.67 -1.55
CA ALA A 201 -1.36 -5.34 -1.56
C ALA A 201 -0.67 -5.00 -0.22
N PRO A 202 -1.30 -5.23 0.96
CA PRO A 202 -0.61 -5.17 2.25
C PRO A 202 0.65 -6.05 2.34
N ALA A 203 0.64 -7.28 1.80
CA ALA A 203 1.82 -8.16 1.80
C ALA A 203 2.99 -7.56 1.00
N ARG A 204 2.71 -7.05 -0.20
CA ARG A 204 3.70 -6.35 -1.03
C ARG A 204 4.24 -5.11 -0.31
N ARG A 205 3.37 -4.34 0.35
CA ARG A 205 3.79 -3.19 1.14
C ARG A 205 4.66 -3.61 2.33
N LEU A 206 4.27 -4.60 3.11
CA LEU A 206 5.03 -5.08 4.26
C LEU A 206 6.45 -5.49 3.87
N LYS A 207 6.61 -6.18 2.72
CA LYS A 207 7.92 -6.48 2.14
C LYS A 207 8.74 -5.21 1.91
N ASN A 208 8.15 -4.15 1.35
CA ASN A 208 8.84 -2.88 1.13
C ASN A 208 9.21 -2.20 2.45
N GLN A 209 8.34 -2.28 3.46
CA GLN A 209 8.61 -1.72 4.79
C GLN A 209 9.77 -2.45 5.50
N PHE A 210 9.93 -3.77 5.35
CA PHE A 210 11.13 -4.46 5.81
C PHE A 210 12.39 -3.89 5.16
N ASN A 211 12.36 -3.63 3.85
CA ASN A 211 13.50 -3.06 3.14
C ASN A 211 13.82 -1.63 3.64
N GLU A 212 12.79 -0.78 3.77
CA GLU A 212 12.98 0.64 4.05
C GLU A 212 13.14 0.95 5.55
N ASN A 213 12.36 0.34 6.44
CA ASN A 213 12.41 0.59 7.88
C ASN A 213 13.49 -0.27 8.54
N ALA A 214 13.45 -1.58 8.37
CA ALA A 214 14.36 -2.51 9.05
C ALA A 214 15.68 -2.75 8.30
N LYS A 215 15.88 -2.20 7.09
CA LYS A 215 17.06 -2.40 6.22
C LYS A 215 17.31 -3.86 5.89
N LEU A 216 16.25 -4.65 5.89
CA LEU A 216 16.29 -6.10 5.73
C LEU A 216 15.77 -6.51 4.35
N ALA A 217 16.49 -7.40 3.66
CA ALA A 217 15.95 -8.02 2.45
C ALA A 217 14.73 -8.86 2.80
N ALA A 218 13.67 -8.73 2.00
CA ALA A 218 12.44 -9.48 2.17
C ALA A 218 11.81 -9.77 0.82
N PHE A 219 10.92 -10.75 0.76
CA PHE A 219 10.23 -11.18 -0.45
C PHE A 219 8.72 -11.15 -0.23
N ALA A 220 7.95 -11.12 -1.31
CA ALA A 220 6.50 -11.23 -1.23
C ALA A 220 5.96 -12.07 -2.38
N GLY A 221 4.93 -12.86 -2.09
CA GLY A 221 4.20 -13.65 -3.07
C GLY A 221 2.70 -13.61 -2.81
N GLU A 222 1.92 -14.06 -3.77
CA GLU A 222 0.46 -14.03 -3.71
C GLU A 222 -0.13 -15.43 -3.90
N LEU A 223 -1.03 -15.82 -2.97
CA LEU A 223 -1.84 -17.01 -3.16
C LEU A 223 -3.02 -16.66 -4.11
N PRO A 224 -3.43 -17.62 -4.96
CA PRO A 224 -2.97 -19.01 -5.02
C PRO A 224 -1.73 -19.26 -5.87
N GLU A 225 -1.19 -18.28 -6.59
CA GLU A 225 -0.13 -18.44 -7.59
C GLU A 225 1.12 -19.14 -7.05
N ILE A 226 1.60 -18.74 -5.86
CA ILE A 226 2.82 -19.32 -5.27
C ILE A 226 2.71 -20.82 -5.00
N CYS A 227 1.48 -21.34 -4.88
CA CYS A 227 1.23 -22.76 -4.70
C CYS A 227 1.51 -23.61 -5.95
N HIS A 228 1.76 -22.99 -7.10
CA HIS A 228 2.04 -23.66 -8.37
C HIS A 228 3.52 -23.62 -8.76
N ASN A 229 4.37 -22.96 -7.95
CA ASN A 229 5.80 -22.76 -8.26
C ASN A 229 6.66 -22.62 -6.99
N GLU A 230 6.47 -21.54 -6.22
CA GLU A 230 7.41 -21.10 -5.18
C GLU A 230 7.53 -22.06 -4.00
N ILE A 231 6.49 -22.81 -3.67
CA ILE A 231 6.51 -23.79 -2.57
C ILE A 231 7.59 -24.86 -2.74
N GLU A 232 8.00 -25.18 -3.97
CA GLU A 232 9.08 -26.15 -4.26
C GLU A 232 10.46 -25.62 -3.83
N GLY A 233 10.62 -24.29 -3.75
CA GLY A 233 11.90 -23.66 -3.40
C GLY A 233 12.23 -23.65 -1.92
N TRP A 234 11.26 -23.84 -1.03
CA TRP A 234 11.43 -23.61 0.40
C TRP A 234 12.44 -24.55 1.08
N SER A 235 12.38 -25.85 0.80
CA SER A 235 13.29 -26.83 1.38
C SER A 235 14.77 -26.53 1.05
N ALA A 236 15.05 -26.14 -0.19
CA ALA A 236 16.41 -25.74 -0.58
C ALA A 236 16.77 -24.35 -0.03
N GLY A 237 15.82 -23.42 -0.03
CA GLY A 237 16.01 -22.05 0.47
C GLY A 237 16.41 -22.01 1.94
N LEU A 238 15.76 -22.80 2.79
CA LEU A 238 16.08 -22.91 4.22
C LEU A 238 17.50 -23.41 4.51
N ARG A 239 18.10 -24.18 3.60
CA ARG A 239 19.50 -24.59 3.71
C ARG A 239 20.48 -23.49 3.32
N MET A 240 20.01 -22.47 2.59
CA MET A 240 20.84 -21.36 2.10
C MET A 240 20.74 -20.11 2.97
N ALA A 241 19.56 -19.86 3.56
CA ALA A 241 19.29 -18.68 4.38
C ALA A 241 18.22 -18.97 5.46
N PRO A 242 18.25 -18.27 6.59
CA PRO A 242 17.23 -18.38 7.63
C PRO A 242 15.93 -17.69 7.18
N LEU A 243 15.12 -18.37 6.38
CA LEU A 243 13.84 -17.83 5.91
C LEU A 243 12.75 -17.97 6.98
N SER A 244 11.83 -17.01 7.02
CA SER A 244 10.57 -17.07 7.78
C SER A 244 9.39 -16.71 6.88
N ALA A 245 8.21 -17.26 7.15
CA ALA A 245 6.99 -16.91 6.43
C ALA A 245 6.08 -16.02 7.28
N VAL A 246 5.55 -14.97 6.68
CA VAL A 246 4.53 -14.10 7.26
C VAL A 246 3.28 -14.22 6.39
N LEU A 247 2.23 -14.81 6.92
CA LEU A 247 0.96 -15.05 6.22
C LEU A 247 -0.03 -13.96 6.64
N LEU A 248 -0.38 -13.06 5.73
CA LEU A 248 -1.38 -12.03 5.98
C LEU A 248 -2.76 -12.55 5.58
N GLU A 249 -3.62 -12.74 6.56
CA GLU A 249 -4.94 -13.32 6.39
C GLU A 249 -6.04 -12.31 6.67
N ALA A 250 -7.13 -12.41 5.93
CA ALA A 250 -8.30 -11.56 6.14
C ALA A 250 -9.59 -12.40 6.07
N PRO A 251 -10.65 -12.01 6.79
CA PRO A 251 -11.96 -12.61 6.63
C PRO A 251 -12.52 -12.45 5.21
N GLY A 252 -13.37 -13.40 4.80
CA GLY A 252 -14.07 -13.32 3.53
C GLY A 252 -13.30 -13.83 2.30
N LEU A 253 -12.12 -14.42 2.49
CA LEU A 253 -11.42 -15.12 1.42
C LEU A 253 -12.23 -16.34 0.94
N HIS A 254 -12.06 -16.69 -0.34
CA HIS A 254 -12.64 -17.92 -0.87
C HIS A 254 -12.12 -19.14 -0.09
N ASP A 255 -13.00 -20.09 0.27
CA ASP A 255 -12.66 -21.26 1.11
C ASP A 255 -11.42 -22.02 0.63
N ARG A 256 -11.24 -22.14 -0.70
CA ARG A 256 -10.07 -22.80 -1.29
C ARG A 256 -8.78 -21.99 -1.10
N VAL A 257 -8.86 -20.67 -1.01
CA VAL A 257 -7.72 -19.80 -0.71
C VAL A 257 -7.36 -19.90 0.78
N GLN A 258 -8.37 -19.84 1.66
CA GLN A 258 -8.16 -20.07 3.10
C GLN A 258 -7.52 -21.44 3.36
N ARG A 259 -8.01 -22.48 2.71
CA ARG A 259 -7.43 -23.83 2.81
C ARG A 259 -5.96 -23.88 2.35
N ARG A 260 -5.58 -23.06 1.36
CA ARG A 260 -4.18 -22.98 0.90
C ARG A 260 -3.28 -22.33 1.94
N PHE A 261 -3.73 -21.31 2.67
CA PHE A 261 -2.98 -20.76 3.81
C PHE A 261 -2.68 -21.83 4.85
N ASP A 262 -3.66 -22.66 5.22
CA ASP A 262 -3.46 -23.73 6.20
C ASP A 262 -2.48 -24.78 5.70
N LEU A 263 -2.61 -25.18 4.44
CA LEU A 263 -1.72 -26.18 3.84
C LEU A 263 -0.29 -25.64 3.70
N LEU A 264 -0.13 -24.38 3.31
CA LEU A 264 1.16 -23.71 3.21
C LEU A 264 1.82 -23.62 4.57
N ALA A 265 1.11 -23.14 5.59
CA ALA A 265 1.62 -23.05 6.95
C ALA A 265 2.15 -24.42 7.42
N GLY A 266 1.33 -25.48 7.33
CA GLY A 266 1.75 -26.81 7.74
C GLY A 266 2.88 -27.42 6.89
N LEU A 267 3.02 -27.03 5.62
CA LEU A 267 4.15 -27.44 4.78
C LEU A 267 5.44 -26.78 5.28
N LEU A 268 5.42 -25.45 5.44
CA LEU A 268 6.59 -24.66 5.85
C LEU A 268 7.07 -25.02 7.26
N GLU A 269 6.14 -25.25 8.19
CA GLU A 269 6.46 -25.72 9.55
C GLU A 269 7.15 -27.10 9.55
N ARG A 270 6.72 -28.04 8.68
CA ARG A 270 7.39 -29.33 8.53
C ARG A 270 8.79 -29.23 7.95
N GLU A 271 9.03 -28.21 7.10
CA GLU A 271 10.38 -27.91 6.59
C GLU A 271 11.25 -27.18 7.63
N GLY A 272 10.68 -26.79 8.77
CA GLY A 272 11.38 -26.11 9.87
C GLY A 272 11.41 -24.57 9.75
N ALA A 273 10.62 -23.97 8.87
CA ALA A 273 10.50 -22.53 8.78
C ALA A 273 9.63 -21.98 9.92
N PRO A 274 10.01 -20.87 10.56
CA PRO A 274 9.08 -20.08 11.37
C PRO A 274 7.93 -19.55 10.51
N VAL A 275 6.70 -19.80 10.95
CA VAL A 275 5.48 -19.30 10.27
C VAL A 275 4.71 -18.40 11.22
N LEU A 276 4.45 -17.18 10.78
CA LEU A 276 3.73 -16.16 11.52
C LEU A 276 2.43 -15.85 10.77
N ARG A 277 1.30 -16.12 11.40
CA ARG A 277 -0.03 -15.80 10.85
C ARG A 277 -0.50 -14.48 11.45
N VAL A 278 -0.81 -13.51 10.59
CA VAL A 278 -1.22 -12.16 10.96
C VAL A 278 -2.60 -11.91 10.38
N GLY A 279 -3.61 -11.82 11.24
CA GLY A 279 -4.98 -11.59 10.84
C GLY A 279 -5.31 -10.10 10.72
N ALA A 280 -6.08 -9.74 9.69
CA ALA A 280 -6.68 -8.42 9.57
C ALA A 280 -7.64 -8.11 10.73
N ARG A 281 -7.84 -6.82 11.02
CA ARG A 281 -8.77 -6.34 12.05
C ARG A 281 -9.91 -5.54 11.42
N GLY A 282 -11.05 -5.48 12.12
CA GLY A 282 -12.26 -4.76 11.72
C GLY A 282 -13.22 -5.61 10.91
N GLU A 283 -14.34 -5.00 10.47
CA GLU A 283 -15.47 -5.69 9.86
C GLU A 283 -15.57 -5.46 8.34
N SER A 284 -14.87 -4.46 7.79
CA SER A 284 -14.91 -4.13 6.37
C SER A 284 -13.59 -4.44 5.68
N SER A 285 -13.63 -4.64 4.36
CA SER A 285 -12.41 -4.84 3.54
C SER A 285 -11.47 -3.62 3.61
N VAL A 286 -12.01 -2.41 3.77
CA VAL A 286 -11.20 -1.20 4.00
C VAL A 286 -10.47 -1.30 5.34
N ALA A 287 -11.16 -1.65 6.42
CA ALA A 287 -10.55 -1.86 7.73
C ALA A 287 -9.50 -3.00 7.69
N HIS A 288 -9.79 -4.09 6.99
CA HIS A 288 -8.83 -5.20 6.80
C HIS A 288 -7.53 -4.73 6.15
N VAL A 289 -7.63 -3.98 5.05
CA VAL A 289 -6.45 -3.43 4.36
C VAL A 289 -5.66 -2.50 5.25
N LEU A 290 -6.34 -1.51 5.87
CA LEU A 290 -5.68 -0.47 6.65
C LEU A 290 -5.07 -1.03 7.95
N SER A 291 -5.74 -1.99 8.60
CA SER A 291 -5.18 -2.66 9.79
C SER A 291 -3.92 -3.48 9.47
N LEU A 292 -3.91 -4.23 8.36
CA LEU A 292 -2.71 -4.96 7.92
C LEU A 292 -1.56 -4.02 7.54
N VAL A 293 -1.88 -2.86 6.97
CA VAL A 293 -0.89 -1.80 6.69
C VAL A 293 -0.26 -1.30 7.98
N MET A 294 -1.06 -0.87 8.95
CA MET A 294 -0.55 -0.33 10.22
C MET A 294 0.19 -1.39 11.04
N LEU A 295 -0.35 -2.61 11.14
CA LEU A 295 0.33 -3.74 11.79
C LEU A 295 1.72 -3.96 11.17
N GLY A 296 1.81 -3.99 9.85
CA GLY A 296 3.07 -4.16 9.13
C GLY A 296 4.06 -3.02 9.38
N ASP A 297 3.58 -1.78 9.41
CA ASP A 297 4.39 -0.62 9.71
C ASP A 297 4.95 -0.69 11.15
N LEU A 298 4.11 -1.00 12.13
CA LEU A 298 4.51 -1.18 13.54
C LEU A 298 5.51 -2.35 13.71
N VAL A 299 5.30 -3.48 13.03
CA VAL A 299 6.23 -4.61 13.03
C VAL A 299 7.60 -4.20 12.53
N THR A 300 7.66 -3.50 11.40
CA THR A 300 8.95 -3.15 10.77
C THR A 300 9.70 -2.06 11.53
N VAL A 301 9.02 -1.09 12.14
CA VAL A 301 9.64 -0.10 13.04
C VAL A 301 10.15 -0.77 14.30
N SER A 302 9.36 -1.66 14.92
CA SER A 302 9.77 -2.43 16.09
C SER A 302 10.97 -3.36 15.79
N LEU A 303 11.03 -3.93 14.57
CA LEU A 303 12.17 -4.73 14.14
C LEU A 303 13.41 -3.88 13.90
N ALA A 304 13.26 -2.67 13.32
CA ALA A 304 14.37 -1.72 13.14
C ALA A 304 15.05 -1.38 14.48
N ASP A 305 14.26 -1.08 15.51
CA ASP A 305 14.75 -0.83 16.87
C ASP A 305 15.57 -2.01 17.41
N ARG A 306 15.04 -3.24 17.27
CA ARG A 306 15.72 -4.48 17.71
C ARG A 306 17.00 -4.80 16.94
N LEU A 307 17.10 -4.34 15.71
CA LEU A 307 18.29 -4.49 14.86
C LEU A 307 19.28 -3.33 15.04
N GLY A 308 18.91 -2.28 15.79
CA GLY A 308 19.74 -1.09 15.99
C GLY A 308 19.93 -0.27 14.72
N VAL A 309 18.93 -0.25 13.81
CA VAL A 309 18.96 0.50 12.57
C VAL A 309 17.96 1.67 12.61
N ASP A 310 18.30 2.76 11.96
CA ASP A 310 17.44 3.94 11.86
C ASP A 310 16.32 3.70 10.85
N ALA A 311 15.07 3.62 11.35
CA ALA A 311 13.89 3.41 10.51
C ALA A 311 13.62 4.58 9.55
N ASP A 312 14.01 5.81 9.92
CA ASP A 312 13.76 7.01 9.09
C ASP A 312 14.71 7.12 7.90
N ALA A 313 15.98 6.79 8.08
CA ALA A 313 17.03 6.97 7.09
C ALA A 313 16.85 6.05 5.87
N ILE A 314 17.07 6.61 4.67
CA ILE A 314 17.03 5.88 3.39
C ILE A 314 18.25 6.25 2.50
N PRO A 315 19.49 6.12 3.00
CA PRO A 315 20.68 6.64 2.32
C PRO A 315 20.90 6.05 0.93
N ALA A 316 20.63 4.77 0.74
CA ALA A 316 20.79 4.11 -0.56
C ALA A 316 19.82 4.68 -1.62
N ILE A 317 18.56 4.93 -1.24
CA ILE A 317 17.57 5.52 -2.15
C ILE A 317 17.95 6.97 -2.50
N ILE A 318 18.43 7.74 -1.51
CA ILE A 318 18.89 9.12 -1.72
C ILE A 318 20.09 9.13 -2.67
N ALA A 319 21.09 8.29 -2.43
CA ALA A 319 22.29 8.20 -3.28
C ALA A 319 21.93 7.78 -4.71
N PHE A 320 21.04 6.82 -4.87
CA PHE A 320 20.57 6.37 -6.19
C PHE A 320 19.87 7.50 -6.96
N LYS A 321 18.93 8.21 -6.31
CA LYS A 321 18.22 9.34 -6.93
C LYS A 321 19.12 10.52 -7.28
N SER A 322 20.18 10.74 -6.52
CA SER A 322 21.14 11.82 -6.80
C SER A 322 22.07 11.52 -7.97
N ALA A 323 22.12 10.26 -8.42
CA ALA A 323 22.92 9.82 -9.57
C ALA A 323 22.11 9.77 -10.88
N LEU A 324 20.78 9.96 -10.82
CA LEU A 324 19.91 10.09 -11.99
C LEU A 324 19.84 11.54 -12.47
#